data_512d7e64ba7a7c94625dcdaf1d1317c0
#
_entry.id   512d7e64ba7a7c94625dcdaf1d1317c0
#
_cell.length_a   1.000
_cell.length_b   1.000
_cell.length_c   1.000
_cell.angle_alpha   90.00
_cell.angle_beta   90.00
_cell.angle_gamma   90.00
#
_symmetry.space_group_name_H-M   'P 1'
#
loop_
_entity.id
_entity.type
_entity.pdbx_description
1 polymer ?
#
loop_
_entity_poly.entity_id
_entity_poly.type
_entity_poly.pdbx_seq_one_letter_code
_entity_poly.pdbx_strand_id
1 'polypeptide(L)'
;VRGMIEEISAALVVNGLILRGGFVFPVDEDAPHIASGALAKSVLLVGQAGAAPWPHFLRWREQQPSTIANPLDSWSRQVIGDVAEAFGARAVSPSDKPYLPFQQWAVRAEGLKPSPLGILMHPQYGLWHAYRGALLFEDEIALPGPGEPAHLCDACVEKPCLKSCPVDAYSTKGFAYQACLAHVRGGNGEPCRSGGCLDRNACPYGTEYRYPPDIQAFHMAAFAGL
;
A
#
# COMPACT_ATOMS: atom_id res chain seq x y z
N VAL A 1 0.14 -0.50 -26.33
CA VAL A 1 -0.02 -1.02 -24.93
C VAL A 1 1.31 -1.02 -24.19
N ARG A 2 2.38 -1.67 -24.70
CA ARG A 2 3.67 -1.77 -23.96
C ARG A 2 4.29 -0.38 -23.72
N GLY A 3 4.34 0.50 -24.72
CA GLY A 3 4.85 1.86 -24.57
C GLY A 3 4.08 2.67 -23.53
N MET A 4 2.74 2.57 -23.50
CA MET A 4 1.90 3.24 -22.50
C MET A 4 2.22 2.81 -21.07
N ILE A 5 2.44 1.52 -20.83
CA ILE A 5 2.81 1.01 -19.49
C ILE A 5 4.18 1.56 -19.07
N GLU A 6 5.14 1.63 -19.98
CA GLU A 6 6.46 2.21 -19.73
C GLU A 6 6.37 3.71 -19.42
N GLU A 7 5.54 4.45 -20.15
CA GLU A 7 5.29 5.89 -19.92
C GLU A 7 4.58 6.15 -18.59
N ILE A 8 3.54 5.37 -18.25
CA ILE A 8 2.88 5.44 -16.94
C ILE A 8 3.88 5.16 -15.81
N SER A 9 4.70 4.10 -15.97
CA SER A 9 5.72 3.76 -14.99
C SER A 9 6.73 4.90 -14.81
N ALA A 10 7.19 5.52 -15.89
CA ALA A 10 8.09 6.66 -15.84
C ALA A 10 7.46 7.87 -15.14
N ALA A 11 6.18 8.17 -15.43
CA ALA A 11 5.44 9.25 -14.78
C ALA A 11 5.27 9.05 -13.26
N LEU A 12 5.11 7.82 -12.81
CA LEU A 12 4.99 7.48 -11.38
C LEU A 12 6.34 7.56 -10.66
N VAL A 13 7.40 7.03 -11.29
CA VAL A 13 8.75 6.93 -10.68
C VAL A 13 9.33 8.29 -10.30
N VAL A 14 9.02 9.36 -11.02
CA VAL A 14 9.47 10.73 -10.66
C VAL A 14 8.96 11.18 -9.30
N ASN A 15 7.94 10.52 -8.75
CA ASN A 15 7.41 10.74 -7.40
C ASN A 15 7.69 9.56 -6.45
N GLY A 16 8.57 8.64 -6.82
CA GLY A 16 8.90 7.46 -6.01
C GLY A 16 7.78 6.42 -5.94
N LEU A 17 6.73 6.54 -6.77
CA LEU A 17 5.68 5.55 -6.92
C LEU A 17 6.02 4.55 -8.02
N ILE A 18 5.45 3.35 -7.94
CA ILE A 18 5.68 2.28 -8.90
C ILE A 18 4.37 1.60 -9.30
N LEU A 19 4.34 1.06 -10.52
CA LEU A 19 3.29 0.14 -10.91
C LEU A 19 3.43 -1.19 -10.16
N ARG A 20 2.29 -1.71 -9.71
CA ARG A 20 2.18 -2.92 -8.88
C ARG A 20 1.29 -3.96 -9.56
N GLY A 21 1.54 -4.19 -10.85
CA GLY A 21 0.72 -5.09 -11.64
C GLY A 21 -0.69 -4.58 -11.93
N GLY A 22 -1.52 -5.46 -12.41
CA GLY A 22 -2.90 -5.16 -12.77
C GLY A 22 -3.56 -6.35 -13.45
N PHE A 23 -4.81 -6.18 -13.86
CA PHE A 23 -5.57 -7.23 -14.55
C PHE A 23 -6.74 -6.65 -15.36
N VAL A 24 -7.30 -7.47 -16.23
CA VAL A 24 -8.55 -7.22 -16.94
C VAL A 24 -9.71 -7.77 -16.11
N PHE A 25 -10.76 -6.97 -15.91
CA PHE A 25 -11.98 -7.43 -15.25
C PHE A 25 -12.73 -8.41 -16.15
N PRO A 26 -13.22 -9.55 -15.65
CA PRO A 26 -14.15 -10.39 -16.40
C PRO A 26 -15.43 -9.63 -16.78
N VAL A 27 -16.04 -10.00 -17.87
CA VAL A 27 -17.24 -9.33 -18.40
C VAL A 27 -18.42 -9.37 -17.44
N ASP A 28 -18.48 -10.38 -16.59
CA ASP A 28 -19.52 -10.64 -15.57
C ASP A 28 -19.17 -10.10 -14.18
N GLU A 29 -18.00 -9.44 -14.02
CA GLU A 29 -17.59 -8.83 -12.75
C GLU A 29 -18.17 -7.42 -12.63
N ASP A 30 -18.65 -7.07 -11.44
CA ASP A 30 -19.08 -5.72 -11.10
C ASP A 30 -17.85 -4.80 -10.92
N ALA A 31 -17.28 -4.37 -12.04
CA ALA A 31 -16.12 -3.48 -12.07
C ALA A 31 -16.52 -2.04 -11.70
N PRO A 32 -15.62 -1.25 -11.13
CA PRO A 32 -15.90 0.16 -10.87
C PRO A 32 -16.14 0.95 -12.17
N HIS A 33 -16.98 1.98 -12.08
CA HIS A 33 -17.18 2.89 -13.21
C HIS A 33 -15.95 3.77 -13.44
N ILE A 34 -15.68 4.13 -14.70
CA ILE A 34 -14.75 5.19 -15.10
C ILE A 34 -15.46 6.55 -15.16
N ALA A 35 -14.74 7.61 -15.54
CA ALA A 35 -15.28 8.96 -15.57
C ALA A 35 -16.43 9.15 -16.59
N SER A 36 -16.46 8.36 -17.68
CA SER A 36 -17.55 8.37 -18.67
C SER A 36 -18.85 7.72 -18.17
N GLY A 37 -18.81 7.03 -17.03
CA GLY A 37 -19.90 6.22 -16.51
C GLY A 37 -19.91 4.78 -17.02
N ALA A 38 -19.01 4.41 -17.95
CA ALA A 38 -18.83 3.02 -18.37
C ALA A 38 -18.11 2.20 -17.27
N LEU A 39 -18.25 0.87 -17.31
CA LEU A 39 -17.47 -0.01 -16.43
C LEU A 39 -16.00 -0.04 -16.87
N ALA A 40 -15.10 -0.05 -15.90
CA ALA A 40 -13.69 -0.28 -16.17
C ALA A 40 -13.47 -1.68 -16.74
N LYS A 41 -12.65 -1.81 -17.77
CA LYS A 41 -12.23 -3.11 -18.31
C LYS A 41 -10.91 -3.59 -17.72
N SER A 42 -10.06 -2.67 -17.27
CA SER A 42 -8.81 -3.04 -16.61
C SER A 42 -8.41 -2.09 -15.49
N VAL A 43 -7.59 -2.60 -14.60
CA VAL A 43 -7.01 -1.86 -13.48
C VAL A 43 -5.49 -2.06 -13.44
N LEU A 44 -4.77 -0.94 -13.24
CA LEU A 44 -3.35 -0.93 -12.90
C LEU A 44 -3.18 -0.45 -11.46
N LEU A 45 -2.54 -1.23 -10.61
CA LEU A 45 -2.28 -0.86 -9.24
C LEU A 45 -1.05 0.04 -9.14
N VAL A 46 -1.14 1.06 -8.30
CA VAL A 46 -0.05 1.98 -7.99
C VAL A 46 0.29 1.86 -6.51
N GLY A 47 1.58 1.74 -6.23
CA GLY A 47 2.06 1.62 -4.86
C GLY A 47 3.46 2.16 -4.68
N GLN A 48 4.07 1.79 -3.58
CA GLN A 48 5.43 2.15 -3.20
C GLN A 48 6.19 0.96 -2.63
N ALA A 49 7.51 1.04 -2.70
CA ALA A 49 8.44 0.18 -1.98
C ALA A 49 9.35 1.03 -1.09
N GLY A 50 9.47 0.67 0.17
CA GLY A 50 10.27 1.42 1.12
C GLY A 50 9.90 2.90 1.22
N ALA A 51 10.92 3.73 1.43
CA ALA A 51 10.80 5.17 1.65
C ALA A 51 10.86 6.01 0.35
N ALA A 52 10.90 5.41 -0.83
CA ALA A 52 11.10 6.11 -2.10
C ALA A 52 10.19 7.35 -2.31
N PRO A 53 8.89 7.32 -1.99
CA PRO A 53 8.03 8.50 -2.18
C PRO A 53 8.20 9.59 -1.10
N TRP A 54 8.85 9.28 0.01
CA TRP A 54 8.88 10.17 1.17
C TRP A 54 9.47 11.55 0.92
N PRO A 55 10.62 11.73 0.22
CA PRO A 55 11.15 13.04 -0.10
C PRO A 55 10.20 13.89 -0.98
N HIS A 56 9.45 13.24 -1.86
CA HIS A 56 8.48 13.91 -2.74
C HIS A 56 7.23 14.35 -1.97
N PHE A 57 6.75 13.48 -1.08
CA PHE A 57 5.66 13.78 -0.17
C PHE A 57 6.00 14.96 0.75
N LEU A 58 7.20 14.98 1.37
CA LEU A 58 7.61 16.07 2.27
C LEU A 58 7.66 17.42 1.54
N ARG A 59 8.25 17.49 0.34
CA ARG A 59 8.27 18.72 -0.46
C ARG A 59 6.87 19.22 -0.79
N TRP A 60 5.96 18.34 -1.14
CA TRP A 60 4.56 18.69 -1.35
C TRP A 60 3.89 19.14 -0.05
N ARG A 61 4.15 18.45 1.06
CA ARG A 61 3.56 18.74 2.37
C ARG A 61 3.93 20.15 2.89
N GLU A 62 5.16 20.59 2.65
CA GLU A 62 5.64 21.94 3.02
C GLU A 62 4.83 23.07 2.35
N GLN A 63 4.23 22.79 1.20
CA GLN A 63 3.42 23.75 0.44
C GLN A 63 1.94 23.72 0.83
N GLN A 64 1.54 22.80 1.72
CA GLN A 64 0.15 22.63 2.12
C GLN A 64 -0.13 23.27 3.48
N PRO A 65 -1.40 23.69 3.73
CA PRO A 65 -1.82 24.09 5.06
C PRO A 65 -1.54 23.00 6.11
N SER A 66 -1.15 23.40 7.31
CA SER A 66 -0.92 22.46 8.41
C SER A 66 -2.15 21.63 8.77
N THR A 67 -3.34 22.17 8.46
CA THR A 67 -4.66 21.56 8.74
C THR A 67 -5.11 20.54 7.71
N ILE A 68 -4.34 20.28 6.63
CA ILE A 68 -4.76 19.31 5.62
C ILE A 68 -4.95 17.93 6.25
N ALA A 69 -6.15 17.37 6.08
CA ALA A 69 -6.47 16.04 6.58
C ALA A 69 -5.83 14.94 5.71
N ASN A 70 -5.37 13.87 6.35
CA ASN A 70 -4.80 12.71 5.65
C ASN A 70 -3.77 13.11 4.57
N PRO A 71 -2.71 13.84 4.91
CA PRO A 71 -1.85 14.50 3.92
C PRO A 71 -1.21 13.51 2.93
N LEU A 72 -0.83 12.33 3.38
CA LEU A 72 -0.21 11.31 2.51
C LEU A 72 -1.21 10.75 1.49
N ASP A 73 -2.47 10.59 1.87
CA ASP A 73 -3.52 10.16 0.94
C ASP A 73 -3.87 11.29 -0.04
N SER A 74 -3.90 12.54 0.42
CA SER A 74 -4.13 13.71 -0.43
C SER A 74 -3.04 13.87 -1.48
N TRP A 75 -1.78 13.74 -1.08
CA TRP A 75 -0.64 13.73 -1.99
C TRP A 75 -0.73 12.59 -3.01
N SER A 76 -1.02 11.37 -2.54
CA SER A 76 -1.14 10.21 -3.42
C SER A 76 -2.25 10.37 -4.45
N ARG A 77 -3.41 10.91 -4.03
CA ARG A 77 -4.52 11.21 -4.95
C ARG A 77 -4.14 12.22 -6.01
N GLN A 78 -3.41 13.28 -5.63
CA GLN A 78 -2.97 14.27 -6.60
C GLN A 78 -2.02 13.64 -7.63
N VAL A 79 -0.94 13.01 -7.18
CA VAL A 79 0.06 12.41 -8.10
C VAL A 79 -0.56 11.36 -9.02
N ILE A 80 -1.39 10.46 -8.47
CA ILE A 80 -2.02 9.40 -9.26
C ILE A 80 -3.12 10.00 -10.16
N GLY A 81 -3.80 11.04 -9.71
CA GLY A 81 -4.77 11.80 -10.49
C GLY A 81 -4.17 12.46 -11.71
N ASP A 82 -3.04 13.13 -11.56
CA ASP A 82 -2.30 13.77 -12.66
C ASP A 82 -1.87 12.74 -13.71
N VAL A 83 -1.40 11.57 -13.25
CA VAL A 83 -1.08 10.46 -14.16
C VAL A 83 -2.34 9.91 -14.83
N ALA A 84 -3.43 9.72 -14.10
CA ALA A 84 -4.68 9.24 -14.66
C ALA A 84 -5.20 10.17 -15.77
N GLU A 85 -5.18 11.48 -15.55
CA GLU A 85 -5.58 12.49 -16.53
C GLU A 85 -4.72 12.40 -17.80
N ALA A 86 -3.41 12.32 -17.66
CA ALA A 86 -2.47 12.24 -18.78
C ALA A 86 -2.68 10.99 -19.67
N PHE A 87 -3.17 9.91 -19.08
CA PHE A 87 -3.35 8.61 -19.79
C PHE A 87 -4.82 8.22 -20.01
N GLY A 88 -5.77 9.13 -19.79
CA GLY A 88 -7.19 8.87 -20.01
C GLY A 88 -7.80 7.82 -19.07
N ALA A 89 -7.24 7.69 -17.86
CA ALA A 89 -7.72 6.78 -16.83
C ALA A 89 -8.54 7.50 -15.76
N ARG A 90 -9.24 6.75 -14.92
CA ARG A 90 -9.78 7.23 -13.66
C ARG A 90 -8.89 6.77 -12.50
N ALA A 91 -8.40 7.71 -11.71
CA ALA A 91 -7.73 7.40 -10.45
C ALA A 91 -8.73 7.02 -9.36
N VAL A 92 -8.38 6.02 -8.54
CA VAL A 92 -9.10 5.64 -7.33
C VAL A 92 -8.10 5.39 -6.19
N SER A 93 -8.56 5.68 -4.95
CA SER A 93 -7.74 5.54 -3.75
C SER A 93 -8.30 4.46 -2.81
N PRO A 94 -7.46 3.77 -2.01
CA PRO A 94 -7.93 2.85 -0.98
C PRO A 94 -8.84 3.49 0.07
N SER A 95 -8.76 4.82 0.24
CA SER A 95 -9.58 5.58 1.19
C SER A 95 -10.85 6.20 0.58
N ASP A 96 -11.13 5.98 -0.72
CA ASP A 96 -12.35 6.45 -1.36
C ASP A 96 -13.56 5.62 -0.94
N LYS A 97 -14.69 6.28 -0.71
CA LYS A 97 -15.94 5.59 -0.38
C LYS A 97 -16.88 5.54 -1.59
N PRO A 98 -17.56 4.42 -1.86
CA PRO A 98 -17.45 3.15 -1.15
C PRO A 98 -16.05 2.52 -1.32
N TYR A 99 -15.57 1.81 -0.28
CA TYR A 99 -14.24 1.21 -0.32
C TYR A 99 -14.14 0.14 -1.41
N LEU A 100 -13.11 0.27 -2.25
CA LEU A 100 -12.79 -0.72 -3.27
C LEU A 100 -11.89 -1.84 -2.69
N PRO A 101 -11.95 -3.05 -3.24
CA PRO A 101 -11.29 -4.23 -2.68
C PRO A 101 -9.79 -4.29 -3.04
N PHE A 102 -9.03 -3.25 -2.70
CA PHE A 102 -7.62 -3.10 -3.07
C PHE A 102 -6.74 -4.30 -2.69
N GLN A 103 -7.00 -4.91 -1.54
CA GLN A 103 -6.21 -6.07 -1.12
C GLN A 103 -6.47 -7.29 -2.01
N GLN A 104 -7.73 -7.53 -2.38
CA GLN A 104 -8.08 -8.61 -3.32
C GLN A 104 -7.52 -8.32 -4.72
N TRP A 105 -7.58 -7.07 -5.17
CA TRP A 105 -6.95 -6.66 -6.42
C TRP A 105 -5.44 -6.90 -6.41
N ALA A 106 -4.76 -6.58 -5.31
CA ALA A 106 -3.34 -6.82 -5.14
C ALA A 106 -2.98 -8.32 -5.18
N VAL A 107 -3.76 -9.15 -4.49
CA VAL A 107 -3.61 -10.61 -4.56
C VAL A 107 -3.78 -11.11 -5.99
N ARG A 108 -4.79 -10.61 -6.71
CA ARG A 108 -5.05 -10.99 -8.10
C ARG A 108 -3.98 -10.50 -9.06
N ALA A 109 -3.47 -9.27 -8.87
CA ALA A 109 -2.51 -8.66 -9.77
C ALA A 109 -1.09 -9.20 -9.60
N GLU A 110 -0.68 -9.57 -8.39
CA GLU A 110 0.70 -9.93 -8.07
C GLU A 110 0.84 -11.36 -7.48
N GLY A 111 -0.25 -12.08 -7.22
CA GLY A 111 -0.19 -13.43 -6.64
C GLY A 111 0.27 -13.47 -5.18
N LEU A 112 0.29 -12.34 -4.49
CA LEU A 112 0.79 -12.24 -3.12
C LEU A 112 -0.16 -12.90 -2.12
N LYS A 113 0.41 -13.38 -1.01
CA LYS A 113 -0.34 -13.94 0.11
C LYS A 113 -0.14 -13.09 1.38
N PRO A 114 -1.12 -13.03 2.29
CA PRO A 114 -0.97 -12.30 3.53
C PRO A 114 0.04 -12.96 4.47
N SER A 115 0.85 -12.12 5.11
CA SER A 115 1.69 -12.53 6.24
C SER A 115 0.83 -12.76 7.50
N PRO A 116 1.41 -13.31 8.59
CA PRO A 116 0.72 -13.39 9.88
C PRO A 116 0.22 -12.04 10.44
N LEU A 117 0.78 -10.92 9.96
CA LEU A 117 0.34 -9.57 10.32
C LEU A 117 -0.79 -9.02 9.42
N GLY A 118 -1.30 -9.84 8.49
CA GLY A 118 -2.32 -9.41 7.52
C GLY A 118 -1.81 -8.52 6.37
N ILE A 119 -0.56 -8.08 6.42
CA ILE A 119 0.09 -7.36 5.32
C ILE A 119 0.51 -8.37 4.26
N LEU A 120 0.27 -8.09 2.99
CA LEU A 120 0.70 -8.94 1.89
C LEU A 120 2.23 -9.04 1.88
N MET A 121 2.77 -10.26 1.82
CA MET A 121 4.20 -10.51 1.79
C MET A 121 4.71 -10.44 0.35
N HIS A 122 5.54 -9.45 0.08
CA HIS A 122 6.18 -9.31 -1.23
C HIS A 122 7.54 -10.01 -1.26
N PRO A 123 7.91 -10.74 -2.31
CA PRO A 123 9.16 -11.50 -2.37
C PRO A 123 10.41 -10.63 -2.27
N GLN A 124 10.36 -9.39 -2.77
CA GLN A 124 11.46 -8.43 -2.71
C GLN A 124 11.31 -7.45 -1.54
N TYR A 125 10.13 -6.83 -1.39
CA TYR A 125 9.93 -5.73 -0.42
C TYR A 125 9.55 -6.20 0.98
N GLY A 126 9.36 -7.51 1.17
CA GLY A 126 8.88 -8.05 2.44
C GLY A 126 7.54 -7.44 2.84
N LEU A 127 7.50 -6.80 4.00
CA LEU A 127 6.33 -6.07 4.52
C LEU A 127 6.41 -4.55 4.25
N TRP A 128 7.46 -4.06 3.59
CA TRP A 128 7.79 -2.63 3.49
C TRP A 128 7.32 -2.00 2.18
N HIS A 129 6.07 -2.22 1.85
CA HIS A 129 5.39 -1.67 0.68
C HIS A 129 3.95 -1.27 1.02
N ALA A 130 3.32 -0.49 0.14
CA ALA A 130 1.91 -0.14 0.26
C ALA A 130 1.31 0.13 -1.13
N TYR A 131 -0.01 -0.08 -1.25
CA TYR A 131 -0.79 0.40 -2.39
C TYR A 131 -1.30 1.80 -2.08
N ARG A 132 -1.19 2.71 -3.03
CA ARG A 132 -1.54 4.13 -2.89
C ARG A 132 -2.74 4.53 -3.72
N GLY A 133 -3.03 3.76 -4.75
CA GLY A 133 -4.16 3.98 -5.64
C GLY A 133 -4.17 2.97 -6.78
N ALA A 134 -5.05 3.21 -7.71
CA ALA A 134 -5.13 2.46 -8.95
C ALA A 134 -5.62 3.35 -10.10
N LEU A 135 -5.29 2.95 -11.32
CA LEU A 135 -5.73 3.53 -12.57
C LEU A 135 -6.73 2.58 -13.21
N LEU A 136 -7.95 3.07 -13.46
CA LEU A 136 -9.03 2.33 -14.11
C LEU A 136 -9.13 2.77 -15.57
N PHE A 137 -9.18 1.82 -16.49
CA PHE A 137 -9.23 2.08 -17.93
C PHE A 137 -10.49 1.51 -18.56
N GLU A 138 -11.00 2.20 -19.60
CA GLU A 138 -12.10 1.73 -20.44
C GLU A 138 -11.65 0.63 -21.40
N ASP A 139 -10.36 0.57 -21.70
CA ASP A 139 -9.77 -0.42 -22.59
C ASP A 139 -9.19 -1.61 -21.82
N GLU A 140 -9.13 -2.75 -22.49
CA GLU A 140 -8.42 -3.92 -21.98
C GLU A 140 -6.91 -3.71 -22.15
N ILE A 141 -6.21 -3.63 -21.02
CA ILE A 141 -4.76 -3.54 -20.97
C ILE A 141 -4.20 -4.91 -20.64
N ALA A 142 -3.70 -5.60 -21.65
CA ALA A 142 -3.06 -6.88 -21.46
C ALA A 142 -1.76 -6.73 -20.65
N LEU A 143 -1.74 -7.33 -19.48
CA LEU A 143 -0.57 -7.42 -18.60
C LEU A 143 -0.15 -8.88 -18.46
N PRO A 144 1.14 -9.13 -18.20
CA PRO A 144 1.55 -10.46 -17.74
C PRO A 144 0.69 -10.85 -16.53
N GLY A 145 0.17 -12.07 -16.54
CA GLY A 145 -0.54 -12.59 -15.37
C GLY A 145 0.36 -12.60 -14.13
N PRO A 146 -0.24 -12.67 -12.93
CA PRO A 146 0.54 -12.80 -11.71
C PRO A 146 1.37 -14.08 -11.80
N GLY A 147 2.66 -13.98 -11.48
CA GLY A 147 3.47 -15.16 -11.23
C GLY A 147 2.99 -15.92 -9.99
N GLU A 148 3.63 -17.03 -9.69
CA GLU A 148 3.49 -17.71 -8.40
C GLU A 148 4.68 -17.33 -7.49
N PRO A 149 4.68 -16.13 -6.88
CA PRO A 149 5.79 -15.71 -6.05
C PRO A 149 5.92 -16.61 -4.83
N ALA A 150 7.15 -16.97 -4.47
CA ALA A 150 7.42 -17.69 -3.24
C ALA A 150 6.88 -16.89 -2.04
N HIS A 151 6.05 -17.53 -1.22
CA HIS A 151 5.56 -16.92 0.00
C HIS A 151 6.59 -17.08 1.10
N LEU A 152 7.40 -16.04 1.34
CA LEU A 152 8.53 -16.07 2.26
C LEU A 152 8.16 -16.51 3.69
N CYS A 153 6.90 -16.29 4.10
CA CYS A 153 6.43 -16.75 5.40
C CYS A 153 6.38 -18.27 5.54
N ASP A 154 6.28 -19.03 4.46
CA ASP A 154 6.23 -20.50 4.54
C ASP A 154 7.59 -21.07 4.98
N ALA A 155 8.69 -20.45 4.57
CA ALA A 155 10.05 -20.81 4.98
C ALA A 155 10.47 -20.21 6.34
N CYS A 156 9.70 -19.26 6.89
CA CYS A 156 10.01 -18.60 8.15
C CYS A 156 9.52 -19.42 9.34
N VAL A 157 10.37 -20.29 9.89
CA VAL A 157 10.02 -21.18 11.02
C VAL A 157 9.76 -20.37 12.30
N GLU A 158 10.64 -19.42 12.63
CA GLU A 158 10.65 -18.73 13.92
C GLU A 158 9.49 -17.73 14.11
N LYS A 159 8.91 -17.19 13.02
CA LYS A 159 7.85 -16.20 13.04
C LYS A 159 8.10 -15.06 14.06
N PRO A 160 9.25 -14.37 14.02
CA PRO A 160 9.57 -13.33 15.00
C PRO A 160 8.52 -12.20 15.03
N CYS A 161 7.82 -11.99 13.92
CA CYS A 161 6.70 -11.05 13.80
C CYS A 161 5.45 -11.42 14.64
N LEU A 162 5.44 -12.54 15.34
CA LEU A 162 4.38 -12.92 16.30
C LEU A 162 4.89 -12.98 17.74
N LYS A 163 6.11 -12.51 18.01
CA LYS A 163 6.78 -12.67 19.31
C LYS A 163 7.35 -11.35 19.86
N SER A 164 7.22 -10.25 19.11
CA SER A 164 7.88 -8.98 19.44
C SER A 164 6.92 -7.91 19.97
N CYS A 165 5.61 -8.13 19.84
CA CYS A 165 4.60 -7.21 20.35
C CYS A 165 4.47 -7.29 21.88
N PRO A 166 4.60 -6.17 22.62
CA PRO A 166 4.50 -6.17 24.07
C PRO A 166 3.10 -6.48 24.63
N VAL A 167 2.09 -6.52 23.75
CA VAL A 167 0.69 -6.83 24.12
C VAL A 167 0.10 -7.96 23.28
N ASP A 168 0.93 -8.73 22.58
CA ASP A 168 0.54 -9.88 21.75
C ASP A 168 -0.64 -9.58 20.83
N ALA A 169 -0.61 -8.39 20.17
CA ALA A 169 -1.73 -7.90 19.37
C ALA A 169 -2.03 -8.77 18.14
N TYR A 170 -1.05 -9.49 17.61
CA TYR A 170 -1.25 -10.44 16.51
C TYR A 170 -1.27 -11.88 17.01
N SER A 171 -2.26 -12.64 16.57
CA SER A 171 -2.41 -14.04 16.91
C SER A 171 -3.14 -14.80 15.80
N THR A 172 -3.30 -16.11 15.96
CA THR A 172 -4.14 -16.94 15.07
C THR A 172 -5.62 -16.53 15.05
N LYS A 173 -6.06 -15.71 16.01
CA LYS A 173 -7.41 -15.15 16.09
C LYS A 173 -7.54 -13.81 15.36
N GLY A 174 -6.45 -13.29 14.78
CA GLY A 174 -6.39 -12.02 14.08
C GLY A 174 -5.69 -10.92 14.89
N PHE A 175 -6.02 -9.66 14.54
CA PHE A 175 -5.41 -8.46 15.12
C PHE A 175 -6.27 -7.87 16.24
N ALA A 176 -5.74 -7.83 17.46
CA ALA A 176 -6.37 -7.21 18.63
C ALA A 176 -6.19 -5.67 18.58
N TYR A 177 -6.92 -5.01 17.68
CA TYR A 177 -6.81 -3.56 17.42
C TYR A 177 -6.88 -2.72 18.70
N GLN A 178 -7.86 -2.97 19.58
CA GLN A 178 -8.06 -2.18 20.81
C GLN A 178 -6.90 -2.31 21.78
N ALA A 179 -6.32 -3.50 21.92
CA ALA A 179 -5.15 -3.73 22.79
C ALA A 179 -3.92 -2.99 22.24
N CYS A 180 -3.67 -3.06 20.95
CA CYS A 180 -2.60 -2.32 20.27
C CYS A 180 -2.79 -0.81 20.44
N LEU A 181 -3.97 -0.28 20.14
CA LEU A 181 -4.27 1.14 20.25
C LEU A 181 -4.10 1.68 21.67
N ALA A 182 -4.61 0.96 22.67
CA ALA A 182 -4.46 1.32 24.07
C ALA A 182 -2.99 1.34 24.50
N HIS A 183 -2.20 0.36 24.06
CA HIS A 183 -0.76 0.32 24.33
C HIS A 183 -0.04 1.50 23.67
N VAL A 184 -0.25 1.74 22.38
CA VAL A 184 0.42 2.83 21.65
C VAL A 184 0.10 4.19 22.27
N ARG A 185 -1.12 4.42 22.74
CA ARG A 185 -1.54 5.67 23.43
C ARG A 185 -1.05 5.74 24.86
N GLY A 186 -0.75 4.62 25.49
CA GLY A 186 -0.33 4.54 26.88
C GLY A 186 1.12 4.97 27.13
N GLY A 187 1.52 5.07 28.41
CA GLY A 187 2.86 5.47 28.82
C GLY A 187 3.98 4.58 28.29
N ASN A 188 3.71 3.27 28.20
CA ASN A 188 4.68 2.27 27.71
C ASN A 188 4.72 2.15 26.16
N GLY A 189 3.91 2.91 25.44
CA GLY A 189 3.79 2.83 23.97
C GLY A 189 4.82 3.65 23.20
N GLU A 190 5.73 4.35 23.88
CA GLU A 190 6.73 5.20 23.24
C GLU A 190 7.56 4.47 22.17
N PRO A 191 8.10 3.25 22.42
CA PRO A 191 8.87 2.52 21.41
C PRO A 191 8.07 2.23 20.13
N CYS A 192 6.75 1.98 20.26
CA CYS A 192 5.88 1.78 19.11
C CYS A 192 5.57 3.11 18.40
N ARG A 193 5.41 4.22 19.14
CA ARG A 193 5.18 5.55 18.55
C ARG A 193 6.36 6.05 17.76
N SER A 194 7.57 5.90 18.28
CA SER A 194 8.79 6.42 17.64
C SER A 194 9.42 5.45 16.65
N GLY A 195 9.36 4.14 16.91
CA GLY A 195 10.03 3.10 16.14
C GLY A 195 9.10 2.23 15.28
N GLY A 196 7.80 2.42 15.37
CA GLY A 196 6.83 1.65 14.60
C GLY A 196 6.44 0.32 15.24
N CYS A 197 5.69 -0.49 14.49
CA CYS A 197 5.23 -1.80 14.95
C CYS A 197 6.41 -2.75 15.15
N LEU A 198 6.63 -3.20 16.39
CA LEU A 198 7.75 -4.08 16.73
C LEU A 198 7.67 -5.44 16.04
N ASP A 199 6.47 -6.00 15.87
CA ASP A 199 6.26 -7.24 15.12
C ASP A 199 6.63 -7.08 13.64
N ARG A 200 6.24 -5.95 13.01
CA ARG A 200 6.62 -5.67 11.62
C ARG A 200 8.14 -5.49 11.49
N ASN A 201 8.75 -4.79 12.43
CA ASN A 201 10.21 -4.57 12.47
C ASN A 201 11.00 -5.85 12.68
N ALA A 202 10.44 -6.85 13.36
CA ALA A 202 11.07 -8.15 13.58
C ALA A 202 11.09 -9.04 12.34
N CYS A 203 10.33 -8.72 11.28
CA CYS A 203 10.36 -9.49 10.04
C CYS A 203 11.74 -9.45 9.39
N PRO A 204 12.37 -10.61 9.07
CA PRO A 204 13.72 -10.64 8.49
C PRO A 204 13.75 -10.34 6.99
N TYR A 205 12.60 -10.25 6.33
CA TYR A 205 12.51 -10.11 4.88
C TYR A 205 12.28 -8.64 4.45
N GLY A 206 12.95 -8.23 3.38
CA GLY A 206 12.83 -6.89 2.78
C GLY A 206 13.37 -5.78 3.69
N THR A 207 14.34 -6.09 4.54
CA THR A 207 14.87 -5.14 5.55
C THR A 207 15.54 -3.92 4.93
N GLU A 208 16.03 -4.03 3.70
CA GLU A 208 16.58 -2.92 2.90
C GLU A 208 15.53 -1.89 2.51
N TYR A 209 14.23 -2.28 2.52
CA TYR A 209 13.09 -1.39 2.26
C TYR A 209 12.43 -0.90 3.55
N ARG A 210 12.95 -1.27 4.72
CA ARG A 210 12.39 -0.84 6.00
C ARG A 210 12.26 0.67 6.05
N TYR A 211 11.09 1.12 6.49
CA TYR A 211 10.87 2.55 6.67
C TYR A 211 11.79 3.08 7.77
N PRO A 212 12.47 4.21 7.55
CA PRO A 212 13.15 4.94 8.61
C PRO A 212 12.24 5.26 9.81
N PRO A 213 12.78 5.48 11.00
CA PRO A 213 12.00 5.70 12.22
C PRO A 213 10.99 6.86 12.13
N ASP A 214 11.35 7.96 11.48
CA ASP A 214 10.48 9.12 11.26
C ASP A 214 9.24 8.78 10.44
N ILE A 215 9.39 7.96 9.38
CA ILE A 215 8.27 7.48 8.56
C ILE A 215 7.39 6.52 9.39
N GLN A 216 8.01 5.63 10.17
CA GLN A 216 7.27 4.74 11.03
C GLN A 216 6.49 5.50 12.11
N ALA A 217 7.10 6.52 12.72
CA ALA A 217 6.45 7.40 13.69
C ALA A 217 5.26 8.16 13.07
N PHE A 218 5.40 8.66 11.84
CA PHE A 218 4.31 9.29 11.11
C PHE A 218 3.10 8.35 10.95
N HIS A 219 3.34 7.10 10.54
CA HIS A 219 2.27 6.11 10.41
C HIS A 219 1.65 5.72 11.75
N MET A 220 2.47 5.63 12.80
CA MET A 220 1.97 5.31 14.14
C MET A 220 1.15 6.46 14.74
N ALA A 221 1.53 7.71 14.50
CA ALA A 221 0.73 8.87 14.88
C ALA A 221 -0.63 8.84 14.20
N ALA A 222 -0.68 8.59 12.88
CA ALA A 222 -1.93 8.45 12.14
C ALA A 222 -2.80 7.30 12.67
N PHE A 223 -2.20 6.14 12.97
CA PHE A 223 -2.89 4.99 13.56
C PHE A 223 -3.49 5.31 14.94
N ALA A 224 -2.74 6.01 15.77
CA ALA A 224 -3.15 6.34 17.13
C ALA A 224 -4.07 7.56 17.23
N GLY A 225 -4.21 8.35 16.15
CA GLY A 225 -4.94 9.61 16.15
C GLY A 225 -4.25 10.67 17.03
N LEU A 226 -2.93 10.77 16.95
CA LEU A 226 -2.07 11.69 17.68
C LEU A 226 -1.59 12.84 16.79
#